data_fbadbe5a4c84fab76ae36e0fcfc024b1
#
_entry.id   fbadbe5a4c84fab76ae36e0fcfc024b1
#
_cell.length_a   1.000
_cell.length_b   1.000
_cell.length_c   1.000
_cell.angle_alpha   90.00
_cell.angle_beta   90.00
_cell.angle_gamma   90.00
#
_symmetry.space_group_name_H-M   'P 1'
#
loop_
_entity.id
_entity.type
_entity.pdbx_description
1 polymer ?
#
loop_
_entity_poly.entity_id
_entity_poly.type
_entity_poly.pdbx_seq_one_letter_code
_entity_poly.pdbx_strand_id
1 'polypeptide(L)'
;MGGRLDIEASNKATLYTSNLDASGTSRGGLVRIGGAFQGSNDLTRTTAQEETFINRWGILPSMKNAQFVFINKGAIIDVASSNGDAGTAIIWSDQETTMLGKILATGTIGGSVEISSKDTLRHIGLNDISISAGGHLLLDPKNITIGDVGTSKNWTYQSIIDSSANSAVDLTSFNMANDDQFGMSGVR
;
A
#
# COMPACT_ATOMS: atom_id res chain seq x y z
N MET A 1 9.04 -16.89 -10.34
CA MET A 1 9.19 -15.49 -9.89
C MET A 1 8.20 -14.66 -10.68
N GLY A 2 7.42 -13.81 -9.99
CA GLY A 2 6.48 -12.89 -10.63
C GLY A 2 7.19 -11.79 -11.41
N GLY A 3 6.45 -11.17 -12.33
CA GLY A 3 6.94 -10.08 -13.17
C GLY A 3 6.87 -8.70 -12.52
N ARG A 4 7.13 -7.67 -13.32
CA ARG A 4 6.91 -6.27 -12.94
C ARG A 4 5.90 -5.63 -13.87
N LEU A 5 4.95 -4.91 -13.30
CA LEU A 5 3.95 -4.13 -14.00
C LEU A 5 3.99 -2.69 -13.48
N ASP A 6 4.26 -1.73 -14.36
CA ASP A 6 4.25 -0.32 -14.05
C ASP A 6 3.14 0.36 -14.86
N ILE A 7 2.20 1.00 -14.17
CA ILE A 7 1.10 1.78 -14.78
C ILE A 7 1.34 3.24 -14.44
N GLU A 8 1.78 3.98 -15.44
CA GLU A 8 2.12 5.39 -15.34
C GLU A 8 1.04 6.27 -15.97
N ALA A 9 0.72 7.35 -15.32
CA ALA A 9 -0.17 8.38 -15.85
C ALA A 9 0.25 9.76 -15.31
N SER A 10 0.10 10.81 -16.10
CA SER A 10 0.36 12.18 -15.64
C SER A 10 -0.86 12.82 -14.97
N ASN A 11 -2.06 12.35 -15.26
CA ASN A 11 -3.28 12.88 -14.69
C ASN A 11 -4.04 11.80 -13.91
N LYS A 12 -4.60 10.79 -14.59
CA LYS A 12 -5.45 9.80 -13.92
C LYS A 12 -5.15 8.39 -14.38
N ALA A 13 -4.89 7.50 -13.44
CA ALA A 13 -4.89 6.06 -13.64
C ALA A 13 -6.20 5.47 -13.12
N THR A 14 -6.89 4.67 -13.95
CA THR A 14 -8.17 4.08 -13.58
C THR A 14 -8.21 2.61 -13.97
N LEU A 15 -8.53 1.76 -12.99
CA LEU A 15 -8.74 0.32 -13.17
C LEU A 15 -10.19 -0.03 -12.81
N TYR A 16 -10.95 -0.58 -13.75
CA TYR A 16 -12.34 -0.97 -13.52
C TYR A 16 -12.49 -2.45 -13.20
N THR A 17 -12.25 -3.32 -14.16
CA THR A 17 -12.34 -4.78 -14.06
C THR A 17 -11.07 -5.41 -14.60
N SER A 18 -9.95 -4.99 -14.04
CA SER A 18 -8.62 -5.37 -14.49
C SER A 18 -8.04 -6.41 -13.55
N ASN A 19 -7.35 -7.40 -14.11
CA ASN A 19 -6.52 -8.32 -13.35
C ASN A 19 -5.05 -8.02 -13.67
N LEU A 20 -4.34 -7.46 -12.69
CA LEU A 20 -2.90 -7.20 -12.77
C LEU A 20 -2.18 -8.34 -12.05
N ASP A 21 -1.80 -9.34 -12.80
CA ASP A 21 -1.16 -10.55 -12.28
C ASP A 21 0.36 -10.45 -12.41
N ALA A 22 1.01 -10.24 -11.28
CA ALA A 22 2.44 -10.35 -11.07
C ALA A 22 2.76 -11.44 -10.03
N SER A 23 1.86 -12.40 -9.84
CA SER A 23 2.08 -13.55 -8.95
C SER A 23 3.22 -14.43 -9.45
N GLY A 24 3.70 -15.32 -8.60
CA GLY A 24 4.75 -16.25 -8.98
C GLY A 24 4.82 -17.46 -8.07
N THR A 25 5.48 -18.54 -8.54
CA THR A 25 5.62 -19.76 -7.75
C THR A 25 6.65 -19.58 -6.62
N SER A 26 7.84 -19.11 -6.93
CA SER A 26 8.95 -19.01 -5.98
C SER A 26 9.07 -17.65 -5.33
N ARG A 27 8.46 -16.62 -5.90
CA ARG A 27 8.41 -15.26 -5.37
C ARG A 27 7.38 -14.44 -6.14
N GLY A 28 6.60 -13.64 -5.43
CA GLY A 28 5.72 -12.64 -6.02
C GLY A 28 6.49 -11.50 -6.70
N GLY A 29 5.85 -10.80 -7.61
CA GLY A 29 6.42 -9.72 -8.41
C GLY A 29 6.16 -8.33 -7.83
N LEU A 30 6.27 -7.33 -8.68
CA LEU A 30 6.09 -5.91 -8.35
C LEU A 30 5.01 -5.30 -9.24
N VAL A 31 4.05 -4.64 -8.64
CA VAL A 31 3.06 -3.80 -9.32
C VAL A 31 3.17 -2.38 -8.78
N ARG A 32 3.33 -1.40 -9.68
CA ARG A 32 3.29 0.03 -9.34
C ARG A 32 2.23 0.74 -10.17
N ILE A 33 1.37 1.49 -9.51
CA ILE A 33 0.25 2.19 -10.15
C ILE A 33 0.25 3.65 -9.71
N GLY A 34 0.38 4.54 -10.67
CA GLY A 34 0.26 5.98 -10.47
C GLY A 34 1.47 6.66 -9.83
N GLY A 35 2.51 5.93 -9.48
CA GLY A 35 3.74 6.48 -8.93
C GLY A 35 4.70 5.44 -8.36
N ALA A 36 5.86 5.90 -7.95
CA ALA A 36 6.88 5.10 -7.27
C ALA A 36 6.61 5.03 -5.76
N PHE A 37 7.38 4.23 -5.04
CA PHE A 37 7.31 4.09 -3.60
C PHE A 37 7.37 5.46 -2.90
N GLN A 38 6.37 5.75 -2.06
CA GLN A 38 6.17 7.04 -1.39
C GLN A 38 6.17 8.25 -2.35
N GLY A 39 5.74 8.06 -3.60
CA GLY A 39 5.69 9.11 -4.63
C GLY A 39 7.06 9.66 -5.03
N SER A 40 8.14 9.03 -4.62
CA SER A 40 9.49 9.50 -4.91
C SER A 40 9.91 9.08 -6.30
N ASN A 41 10.31 10.05 -7.12
CA ASN A 41 11.06 9.79 -8.33
C ASN A 41 12.57 9.72 -8.08
N ASP A 42 12.99 10.07 -6.87
CA ASP A 42 14.39 10.14 -6.48
C ASP A 42 14.63 9.19 -5.29
N LEU A 43 15.29 8.09 -5.58
CA LEU A 43 15.67 7.06 -4.60
C LEU A 43 16.87 7.47 -3.73
N THR A 44 17.16 8.75 -3.63
CA THR A 44 18.18 9.26 -2.72
C THR A 44 17.69 9.38 -1.28
N ARG A 45 16.41 9.16 -1.03
CA ARG A 45 15.86 9.08 0.32
C ARG A 45 16.22 7.74 0.96
N THR A 46 16.95 7.80 2.04
CA THR A 46 17.37 6.63 2.82
C THR A 46 16.52 6.47 4.06
N THR A 47 15.23 6.19 3.90
CA THR A 47 14.45 5.64 5.00
C THR A 47 14.65 4.11 5.06
N ALA A 48 14.51 3.51 6.23
CA ALA A 48 14.67 2.06 6.39
C ALA A 48 13.72 1.26 5.48
N GLN A 49 12.55 1.82 5.14
CA GLN A 49 11.60 1.19 4.21
C GLN A 49 12.05 1.31 2.77
N GLU A 50 12.63 2.45 2.38
CA GLU A 50 13.21 2.61 1.05
C GLU A 50 14.41 1.68 0.87
N GLU A 51 15.26 1.55 1.87
CA GLU A 51 16.34 0.56 1.85
C GLU A 51 15.82 -0.86 1.66
N THR A 52 14.79 -1.25 2.40
CA THR A 52 14.14 -2.56 2.24
C THR A 52 13.60 -2.74 0.83
N PHE A 53 12.95 -1.72 0.28
CA PHE A 53 12.43 -1.73 -1.09
C PHE A 53 13.56 -1.84 -2.11
N ILE A 54 14.61 -1.03 -1.98
CA ILE A 54 15.78 -1.04 -2.88
C ILE A 54 16.52 -2.37 -2.79
N ASN A 55 16.72 -2.90 -1.59
CA ASN A 55 17.36 -4.21 -1.39
C ASN A 55 16.59 -5.34 -2.07
N ARG A 56 15.26 -5.22 -2.12
CA ARG A 56 14.40 -6.23 -2.73
C ARG A 56 14.31 -6.10 -4.25
N TRP A 57 14.19 -4.89 -4.76
CA TRP A 57 13.85 -4.62 -6.16
C TRP A 57 14.98 -3.97 -6.96
N GLY A 58 16.02 -3.49 -6.29
CA GLY A 58 17.07 -2.67 -6.89
C GLY A 58 16.61 -1.24 -7.19
N ILE A 59 17.46 -0.50 -7.88
CA ILE A 59 17.13 0.83 -8.39
C ILE A 59 16.22 0.66 -9.62
N LEU A 60 15.02 1.16 -9.52
CA LEU A 60 14.02 1.08 -10.60
C LEU A 60 13.96 2.39 -11.38
N PRO A 61 13.47 2.35 -12.64
CA PRO A 61 13.17 3.57 -13.37
C PRO A 61 12.20 4.46 -12.58
N SER A 62 12.42 5.77 -12.65
CA SER A 62 11.48 6.75 -12.12
C SER A 62 10.11 6.60 -12.78
N MET A 63 9.07 6.99 -12.08
CA MET A 63 7.70 7.06 -12.58
C MET A 63 7.17 8.49 -12.43
N LYS A 64 6.36 8.92 -13.38
CA LYS A 64 5.56 10.14 -13.20
C LYS A 64 4.42 9.82 -12.24
N ASN A 65 4.20 10.73 -11.27
CA ASN A 65 3.08 10.60 -10.38
C ASN A 65 1.77 10.99 -11.08
N ALA A 66 0.76 10.15 -10.93
CA ALA A 66 -0.61 10.49 -11.30
C ALA A 66 -1.18 11.51 -10.30
N GLN A 67 -2.04 12.41 -10.79
CA GLN A 67 -2.82 13.26 -9.88
C GLN A 67 -3.88 12.44 -9.14
N PHE A 68 -4.52 11.51 -9.86
CA PHE A 68 -5.60 10.69 -9.34
C PHE A 68 -5.38 9.21 -9.66
N VAL A 69 -5.65 8.35 -8.69
CA VAL A 69 -5.73 6.91 -8.91
C VAL A 69 -7.09 6.41 -8.43
N PHE A 70 -7.78 5.67 -9.29
CA PHE A 70 -9.05 5.04 -8.97
C PHE A 70 -9.02 3.56 -9.32
N ILE A 71 -9.15 2.71 -8.30
CA ILE A 71 -9.18 1.26 -8.43
C ILE A 71 -10.54 0.76 -7.98
N ASN A 72 -11.35 0.31 -8.94
CA ASN A 72 -12.72 -0.14 -8.71
C ASN A 72 -12.79 -1.56 -8.12
N LYS A 73 -13.92 -1.91 -7.53
CA LYS A 73 -14.19 -3.22 -6.89
C LYS A 73 -13.91 -4.44 -7.77
N GLY A 74 -14.03 -4.29 -9.10
CA GLY A 74 -13.76 -5.36 -10.05
C GLY A 74 -12.27 -5.56 -10.38
N ALA A 75 -11.39 -4.70 -9.88
CA ALA A 75 -9.96 -4.81 -10.13
C ALA A 75 -9.28 -5.71 -9.10
N ILE A 76 -8.34 -6.52 -9.57
CA ILE A 76 -7.49 -7.40 -8.73
C ILE A 76 -6.04 -7.07 -9.04
N ILE A 77 -5.25 -6.90 -8.00
CA ILE A 77 -3.80 -6.75 -8.06
C ILE A 77 -3.23 -7.96 -7.34
N ASP A 78 -2.55 -8.81 -8.07
CA ASP A 78 -2.01 -10.06 -7.53
C ASP A 78 -0.47 -10.03 -7.57
N VAL A 79 0.13 -10.00 -6.40
CA VAL A 79 1.57 -10.12 -6.17
C VAL A 79 1.89 -11.30 -5.26
N ALA A 80 0.99 -12.28 -5.19
CA ALA A 80 1.14 -13.46 -4.33
C ALA A 80 2.26 -14.39 -4.79
N SER A 81 2.65 -15.28 -3.91
CA SER A 81 3.52 -16.41 -4.22
C SER A 81 2.96 -17.70 -3.66
N SER A 82 2.98 -18.78 -4.46
CA SER A 82 2.47 -20.08 -3.99
C SER A 82 3.46 -20.83 -3.11
N ASN A 83 4.76 -20.66 -3.28
CA ASN A 83 5.80 -21.43 -2.57
C ASN A 83 6.93 -20.55 -2.00
N GLY A 84 6.81 -19.24 -2.03
CA GLY A 84 7.83 -18.31 -1.56
C GLY A 84 7.25 -17.00 -1.06
N ASP A 85 8.08 -15.99 -0.96
CA ASP A 85 7.66 -14.69 -0.44
C ASP A 85 6.77 -13.96 -1.46
N ALA A 86 5.71 -13.36 -0.97
CA ALA A 86 4.86 -12.51 -1.80
C ALA A 86 5.61 -11.26 -2.27
N GLY A 87 5.05 -10.58 -3.25
CA GLY A 87 5.63 -9.43 -3.91
C GLY A 87 5.32 -8.10 -3.25
N THR A 88 5.35 -7.05 -4.06
CA THR A 88 5.08 -5.67 -3.62
C THR A 88 4.05 -5.02 -4.53
N ALA A 89 3.05 -4.37 -3.96
CA ALA A 89 2.09 -3.54 -4.66
C ALA A 89 2.20 -2.09 -4.16
N ILE A 90 2.36 -1.15 -5.07
CA ILE A 90 2.43 0.28 -4.78
C ILE A 90 1.32 0.99 -5.54
N ILE A 91 0.50 1.76 -4.83
CA ILE A 91 -0.56 2.59 -5.38
C ILE A 91 -0.37 3.99 -4.83
N TRP A 92 -0.05 4.92 -5.72
CA TRP A 92 0.27 6.29 -5.36
C TRP A 92 -0.44 7.32 -6.23
N SER A 93 -0.82 8.45 -5.63
CA SER A 93 -1.23 9.64 -6.37
C SER A 93 -0.80 10.93 -5.65
N ASP A 94 -0.70 12.03 -6.40
CA ASP A 94 -0.36 13.34 -5.80
C ASP A 94 -1.58 14.04 -5.20
N GLN A 95 -2.81 13.70 -5.59
CA GLN A 95 -4.03 14.33 -5.08
C GLN A 95 -4.98 13.37 -4.40
N GLU A 96 -5.47 12.36 -5.12
CA GLU A 96 -6.44 11.46 -4.53
C GLU A 96 -6.26 10.01 -5.01
N THR A 97 -6.18 9.10 -4.07
CA THR A 97 -6.25 7.66 -4.31
C THR A 97 -7.54 7.10 -3.75
N THR A 98 -8.32 6.43 -4.59
CA THR A 98 -9.48 5.62 -4.21
C THR A 98 -9.19 4.16 -4.48
N MET A 99 -9.22 3.33 -3.44
CA MET A 99 -8.93 1.90 -3.51
C MET A 99 -10.15 1.09 -3.07
N LEU A 100 -10.87 0.52 -4.02
CA LEU A 100 -12.02 -0.37 -3.79
C LEU A 100 -11.75 -1.79 -4.30
N GLY A 101 -10.65 -2.01 -5.00
CA GLY A 101 -10.28 -3.29 -5.58
C GLY A 101 -9.63 -4.23 -4.58
N LYS A 102 -9.26 -5.40 -5.04
CA LYS A 102 -8.63 -6.46 -4.26
C LYS A 102 -7.12 -6.48 -4.45
N ILE A 103 -6.37 -6.67 -3.36
CA ILE A 103 -4.92 -6.91 -3.40
C ILE A 103 -4.63 -8.26 -2.76
N LEU A 104 -3.86 -9.09 -3.48
CA LEU A 104 -3.36 -10.37 -3.01
C LEU A 104 -1.84 -10.30 -2.88
N ALA A 105 -1.37 -10.25 -1.65
CA ALA A 105 0.06 -10.23 -1.30
C ALA A 105 0.39 -11.36 -0.32
N THR A 106 -0.13 -12.56 -0.62
CA THR A 106 0.01 -13.76 0.23
C THR A 106 1.17 -14.63 -0.24
N GLY A 107 1.86 -15.25 0.70
CA GLY A 107 3.00 -16.12 0.44
C GLY A 107 3.50 -16.79 1.72
N THR A 108 4.66 -17.43 1.67
CA THR A 108 5.35 -17.94 2.86
C THR A 108 5.66 -16.82 3.83
N ILE A 109 6.10 -15.68 3.30
CA ILE A 109 6.15 -14.39 3.99
C ILE A 109 5.24 -13.44 3.19
N GLY A 110 4.42 -12.68 3.89
CA GLY A 110 3.52 -11.71 3.29
C GLY A 110 4.27 -10.63 2.51
N GLY A 111 3.61 -10.05 1.54
CA GLY A 111 4.15 -8.99 0.71
C GLY A 111 4.10 -7.61 1.36
N SER A 112 4.62 -6.63 0.65
CA SER A 112 4.53 -5.22 1.03
C SER A 112 3.50 -4.53 0.16
N VAL A 113 2.54 -3.87 0.78
CA VAL A 113 1.49 -3.12 0.09
C VAL A 113 1.56 -1.67 0.53
N GLU A 114 1.64 -0.75 -0.42
CA GLU A 114 1.48 0.68 -0.20
C GLU A 114 0.23 1.17 -0.90
N ILE A 115 -0.65 1.85 -0.15
CA ILE A 115 -1.80 2.58 -0.69
C ILE A 115 -1.72 3.98 -0.12
N SER A 116 -1.29 4.92 -0.94
CA SER A 116 -0.88 6.23 -0.49
C SER A 116 -1.43 7.32 -1.39
N SER A 117 -1.48 8.53 -0.87
CA SER A 117 -1.72 9.74 -1.62
C SER A 117 -1.05 10.91 -0.90
N LYS A 118 -0.42 11.79 -1.66
CA LYS A 118 0.16 13.01 -1.10
C LYS A 118 -0.88 13.89 -0.40
N ASP A 119 -2.16 13.82 -0.80
CA ASP A 119 -3.23 14.64 -0.22
C ASP A 119 -4.35 13.79 0.38
N THR A 120 -5.13 13.09 -0.43
CA THR A 120 -6.35 12.43 0.04
C THR A 120 -6.37 10.95 -0.30
N LEU A 121 -6.64 10.12 0.71
CA LEU A 121 -6.87 8.69 0.55
C LEU A 121 -8.34 8.38 0.87
N ARG A 122 -9.06 7.78 -0.11
CA ARG A 122 -10.50 7.49 0.02
C ARG A 122 -10.80 6.00 -0.12
N HIS A 123 -11.76 5.55 0.66
CA HIS A 123 -12.44 4.25 0.49
C HIS A 123 -11.46 3.08 0.33
N ILE A 124 -10.67 2.83 1.34
CA ILE A 124 -9.85 1.62 1.36
C ILE A 124 -10.73 0.49 1.88
N GLY A 125 -10.95 -0.52 1.04
CA GLY A 125 -11.55 -1.78 1.46
C GLY A 125 -10.50 -2.65 2.13
N LEU A 126 -10.26 -2.48 3.43
CA LEU A 126 -9.23 -3.24 4.14
C LEU A 126 -9.47 -4.75 4.07
N ASN A 127 -10.73 -5.19 4.07
CA ASN A 127 -11.11 -6.60 3.93
C ASN A 127 -10.78 -7.19 2.54
N ASP A 128 -10.50 -6.34 1.57
CA ASP A 128 -10.11 -6.75 0.22
C ASP A 128 -8.59 -6.81 0.04
N ILE A 129 -7.82 -6.54 1.09
CA ILE A 129 -6.36 -6.61 1.09
C ILE A 129 -5.93 -7.85 1.88
N SER A 130 -5.34 -8.82 1.18
CA SER A 130 -4.87 -10.07 1.77
C SER A 130 -3.34 -10.08 1.82
N ILE A 131 -2.79 -10.07 3.03
CA ILE A 131 -1.34 -10.10 3.28
C ILE A 131 -1.07 -11.23 4.29
N SER A 132 -0.14 -12.15 3.99
CA SER A 132 0.27 -13.17 4.95
C SER A 132 1.13 -12.60 6.08
N ALA A 133 1.33 -13.37 7.14
CA ALA A 133 2.20 -13.01 8.25
C ALA A 133 3.60 -12.57 7.76
N GLY A 134 4.18 -11.59 8.43
CA GLY A 134 5.48 -11.00 8.06
C GLY A 134 5.42 -9.99 6.90
N GLY A 135 4.24 -9.72 6.33
CA GLY A 135 4.03 -8.67 5.36
C GLY A 135 3.72 -7.31 5.98
N HIS A 136 3.62 -6.29 5.17
CA HIS A 136 3.44 -4.91 5.60
C HIS A 136 2.39 -4.18 4.76
N LEU A 137 1.57 -3.37 5.42
CA LEU A 137 0.67 -2.40 4.78
C LEU A 137 1.11 -1.00 5.20
N LEU A 138 1.42 -0.16 4.22
CA LEU A 138 1.68 1.26 4.39
C LEU A 138 0.48 2.05 3.86
N LEU A 139 -0.09 2.88 4.72
CA LEU A 139 -1.08 3.89 4.36
C LEU A 139 -0.48 5.25 4.69
N ASP A 140 -0.17 6.05 3.67
CA ASP A 140 0.53 7.32 3.85
C ASP A 140 -0.21 8.49 3.16
N PRO A 141 -1.39 8.88 3.65
CA PRO A 141 -2.05 10.12 3.25
C PRO A 141 -1.63 11.28 4.17
N LYS A 142 -1.80 12.50 3.69
CA LYS A 142 -1.69 13.69 4.54
C LYS A 142 -2.66 13.67 5.73
N ASN A 143 -3.85 13.12 5.50
CA ASN A 143 -4.89 12.95 6.50
C ASN A 143 -5.48 11.54 6.39
N ILE A 144 -5.70 10.91 7.52
CA ILE A 144 -6.36 9.61 7.59
C ILE A 144 -7.56 9.67 8.53
N THR A 145 -8.66 9.08 8.10
CA THR A 145 -9.83 8.87 8.96
C THR A 145 -9.91 7.38 9.25
N ILE A 146 -9.79 7.01 10.52
CA ILE A 146 -9.95 5.65 10.99
C ILE A 146 -11.26 5.61 11.78
N GLY A 147 -12.20 4.77 11.38
CA GLY A 147 -13.51 4.70 12.03
C GLY A 147 -14.14 3.34 11.87
N ASP A 148 -14.88 2.94 12.88
CA ASP A 148 -15.87 1.88 12.78
C ASP A 148 -17.19 2.46 12.23
N VAL A 149 -18.08 1.59 11.75
CA VAL A 149 -19.40 1.99 11.24
C VAL A 149 -20.16 2.70 12.36
N GLY A 150 -20.11 4.02 12.36
CA GLY A 150 -20.80 4.88 13.33
C GLY A 150 -19.92 5.78 14.21
N THR A 151 -18.62 5.58 14.27
CA THR A 151 -17.71 6.44 15.06
C THR A 151 -16.41 6.69 14.32
N SER A 152 -16.41 7.64 13.39
CA SER A 152 -15.19 8.05 12.70
C SER A 152 -14.45 9.10 13.55
N LYS A 153 -13.16 8.90 13.76
CA LYS A 153 -12.25 9.91 14.30
C LYS A 153 -11.31 10.35 13.19
N ASN A 154 -11.25 11.65 12.96
CA ASN A 154 -10.28 12.21 12.04
C ASN A 154 -8.94 12.39 12.76
N TRP A 155 -7.89 11.80 12.21
CA TRP A 155 -6.53 11.95 12.69
C TRP A 155 -5.69 12.58 11.60
N THR A 156 -4.98 13.65 11.93
CA THR A 156 -3.92 14.13 11.06
C THR A 156 -2.64 13.38 11.39
N TYR A 157 -1.73 13.29 10.43
CA TYR A 157 -0.39 12.73 10.67
C TYR A 157 0.26 13.38 11.91
N GLN A 158 0.14 14.69 12.06
CA GLN A 158 0.69 15.40 13.21
C GLN A 158 0.01 15.00 14.52
N SER A 159 -1.31 14.83 14.55
CA SER A 159 -2.00 14.41 15.78
C SER A 159 -1.65 12.97 16.19
N ILE A 160 -1.32 12.10 15.24
CA ILE A 160 -0.81 10.76 15.52
C ILE A 160 0.58 10.86 16.16
N ILE A 161 1.47 11.68 15.61
CA ILE A 161 2.81 11.91 16.17
C ILE A 161 2.72 12.59 17.55
N ASP A 162 1.90 13.63 17.69
CA ASP A 162 1.79 14.39 18.93
C ASP A 162 1.16 13.57 20.06
N SER A 163 0.24 12.66 19.74
CA SER A 163 -0.32 11.73 20.72
C SER A 163 0.66 10.63 21.15
N SER A 164 1.72 10.42 20.35
CA SER A 164 2.73 9.40 20.57
C SER A 164 3.92 9.84 21.41
N ALA A 165 3.82 10.96 22.13
CA ALA A 165 4.93 11.52 22.94
C ALA A 165 5.56 10.50 23.91
N ASN A 166 5.01 9.31 24.06
CA ASN A 166 5.61 8.18 24.82
C ASN A 166 5.10 6.78 24.50
N SER A 167 4.38 6.55 23.41
CA SER A 167 3.93 5.19 23.12
C SER A 167 3.59 5.03 21.66
N ALA A 168 3.94 3.90 21.10
CA ALA A 168 3.36 3.45 19.86
C ALA A 168 1.84 3.65 19.95
N VAL A 169 1.26 4.30 18.92
CA VAL A 169 -0.20 4.38 18.84
C VAL A 169 -0.70 2.95 18.85
N ASP A 170 -1.32 2.55 19.95
CA ASP A 170 -1.93 1.24 20.06
C ASP A 170 -3.21 1.24 19.21
N LEU A 171 -3.07 0.87 17.96
CA LEU A 171 -4.21 0.73 17.05
C LEU A 171 -5.11 -0.45 17.42
N THR A 172 -4.72 -1.31 18.35
CA THR A 172 -5.62 -2.34 18.89
C THR A 172 -6.79 -1.72 19.64
N SER A 173 -6.61 -0.53 20.21
CA SER A 173 -7.68 0.25 20.84
C SER A 173 -8.72 0.80 19.84
N PHE A 174 -8.46 0.74 18.54
CA PHE A 174 -9.38 1.17 17.49
C PHE A 174 -10.30 0.06 16.97
N ASN A 175 -10.41 -1.05 17.71
CA ASN A 175 -11.28 -2.16 17.37
C ASN A 175 -11.08 -2.72 15.94
N MET A 176 -9.85 -2.64 15.45
CA MET A 176 -9.40 -3.48 14.33
C MET A 176 -9.24 -4.93 14.81
N ALA A 177 -9.84 -5.21 15.96
CA ALA A 177 -9.84 -6.48 16.64
C ALA A 177 -10.61 -7.49 15.83
N ASN A 178 -9.97 -8.14 14.98
CA ASN A 178 -10.16 -9.47 14.41
C ASN A 178 -9.37 -9.63 13.10
N ASP A 179 -8.52 -8.65 12.79
CA ASP A 179 -7.65 -8.78 11.63
C ASP A 179 -6.20 -8.86 12.10
N ASP A 180 -5.80 -10.06 12.56
CA ASP A 180 -4.41 -10.41 12.90
C ASP A 180 -3.44 -10.22 11.71
N GLN A 181 -3.94 -9.71 10.59
CA GLN A 181 -3.20 -9.53 9.35
C GLN A 181 -2.49 -8.18 9.22
N PHE A 182 -2.82 -7.23 10.08
CA PHE A 182 -2.17 -5.93 10.06
C PHE A 182 -0.99 -5.90 11.02
N GLY A 183 0.18 -6.24 10.49
CA GLY A 183 1.43 -5.89 11.16
C GLY A 183 1.53 -4.36 11.25
N MET A 184 1.33 -3.82 12.44
CA MET A 184 1.19 -2.39 12.73
C MET A 184 2.48 -1.57 12.63
N SER A 185 3.49 -2.06 11.96
CA SER A 185 4.80 -1.40 11.85
C SER A 185 4.89 -0.36 10.71
N GLY A 186 3.77 0.08 10.15
CA GLY A 186 3.80 0.89 8.94
C GLY A 186 2.83 2.07 8.86
N VAL A 187 2.16 2.45 9.94
CA VAL A 187 1.38 3.71 9.94
C VAL A 187 2.33 4.86 10.24
N ARG A 188 2.55 5.72 9.28
CA ARG A 188 3.29 6.98 9.39
C ARG A 188 2.41 8.17 9.10
#